data_48e2fc7f3891fc6132a7461ec4844565
#
_entry.id   48e2fc7f3891fc6132a7461ec4844565
#
_cell.length_a   1.000
_cell.length_b   1.000
_cell.length_c   1.000
_cell.angle_alpha   90.00
_cell.angle_beta   90.00
_cell.angle_gamma   90.00
#
_symmetry.space_group_name_H-M   'P 1'
#
loop_
_entity.id
_entity.type
_entity.pdbx_description
1 polymer ?
#
loop_
_entity_poly.entity_id
_entity_poly.type
_entity_poly.pdbx_seq_one_letter_code
_entity_poly.pdbx_strand_id
1 'polypeptide(L)'
;KLAGVQWHPEVAHTQWGQQVLEHFLFHIAGLTPDWTPENMVNEAISDIRDRVGENRVLCALSGGVDSAVAAALVQRAIGPQLTCVFVDHGLLREGEAKQVKEDFVEITGVDLVVADESERFLGALAGVSDPEEKRKIIGREFIRTFEAMAARLAGERGIDFLVQGTLYPDVVESGGGAGTANIKSHHNVGGLPEDLQFTLIEPLRTMFKDEVRAVGLQLGLPDSLVWRHPFPGPGLGIRIIGEVTAERLAVLRRADAIARRELANARKEREIWQFPVVLLADVRSVGVQGDGRTYGHPIVLRPVTSDDAMTADWAKLPWELLEKISTRITNECAEVNRVVLDITSKPPATIEWE
;
A
#
# COMPACT_ATOMS: atom_id res chain seq x y z
N LYS A 1 20.09 34.61 -19.83
CA LYS A 1 20.75 34.75 -18.51
C LYS A 1 21.11 33.37 -18.00
N LEU A 2 22.36 33.18 -17.55
CA LEU A 2 22.78 31.93 -16.92
C LEU A 2 23.01 32.22 -15.43
N ALA A 3 22.52 31.42 -14.55
CA ALA A 3 22.73 31.44 -13.12
C ALA A 3 23.14 30.04 -12.65
N GLY A 4 24.01 29.96 -11.66
CA GLY A 4 24.48 28.70 -11.10
C GLY A 4 24.68 28.80 -9.60
N VAL A 5 24.55 27.71 -8.91
CA VAL A 5 24.82 27.55 -7.48
C VAL A 5 25.84 26.45 -7.26
N GLN A 6 26.66 26.56 -6.20
CA GLN A 6 27.67 25.54 -5.83
C GLN A 6 27.22 24.73 -4.60
N TRP A 7 25.96 24.50 -4.48
CA TRP A 7 25.33 23.75 -3.39
C TRP A 7 24.02 23.13 -3.90
N HIS A 8 23.41 22.30 -3.12
CA HIS A 8 22.21 21.52 -3.47
C HIS A 8 20.95 22.20 -2.94
N PRO A 9 20.28 23.06 -3.71
CA PRO A 9 19.01 23.69 -3.28
C PRO A 9 17.86 22.69 -3.17
N GLU A 10 17.92 21.57 -3.90
CA GLU A 10 16.90 20.53 -3.95
C GLU A 10 16.88 19.60 -2.74
N VAL A 11 17.95 19.61 -1.91
CA VAL A 11 18.06 18.72 -0.76
C VAL A 11 17.23 19.25 0.41
N ALA A 12 16.43 18.37 1.04
CA ALA A 12 15.53 18.71 2.13
C ALA A 12 16.19 19.42 3.33
N HIS A 13 17.49 19.20 3.56
CA HIS A 13 18.26 19.85 4.63
C HIS A 13 18.78 21.24 4.28
N THR A 14 18.66 21.66 3.02
CA THR A 14 19.13 22.98 2.60
C THR A 14 18.11 24.03 3.01
N GLN A 15 18.47 24.82 4.03
CA GLN A 15 17.67 25.96 4.45
C GLN A 15 17.51 26.94 3.26
N TRP A 16 16.28 27.35 2.96
CA TRP A 16 15.93 28.25 1.86
C TRP A 16 16.10 27.67 0.44
N GLY A 17 16.43 26.38 0.28
CA GLY A 17 16.61 25.75 -1.03
C GLY A 17 15.39 25.88 -1.92
N GLN A 18 14.20 25.57 -1.37
CA GLN A 18 12.91 25.67 -2.05
C GLN A 18 12.63 27.11 -2.56
N GLN A 19 12.86 28.11 -1.71
CA GLN A 19 12.63 29.52 -2.09
C GLN A 19 13.56 30.00 -3.21
N VAL A 20 14.81 29.51 -3.24
CA VAL A 20 15.75 29.81 -4.32
C VAL A 20 15.26 29.19 -5.64
N LEU A 21 14.81 27.95 -5.62
CA LEU A 21 14.22 27.28 -6.79
C LEU A 21 12.98 28.02 -7.29
N GLU A 22 12.04 28.34 -6.41
CA GLU A 22 10.83 29.10 -6.73
C GLU A 22 11.15 30.49 -7.33
N HIS A 23 12.09 31.21 -6.70
CA HIS A 23 12.52 32.52 -7.22
C HIS A 23 13.12 32.40 -8.62
N PHE A 24 13.97 31.40 -8.85
CA PHE A 24 14.56 31.16 -10.15
C PHE A 24 13.48 30.83 -11.20
N LEU A 25 12.59 29.89 -10.91
CA LEU A 25 11.58 29.41 -11.83
C LEU A 25 10.55 30.52 -12.18
N PHE A 26 10.00 31.18 -11.16
CA PHE A 26 8.86 32.07 -11.36
C PHE A 26 9.28 33.52 -11.63
N HIS A 27 10.35 34.01 -11.00
CA HIS A 27 10.76 35.41 -11.15
C HIS A 27 11.89 35.62 -12.17
N ILE A 28 12.82 34.67 -12.33
CA ILE A 28 13.92 34.80 -13.29
C ILE A 28 13.57 34.16 -14.63
N ALA A 29 13.07 32.92 -14.62
CA ALA A 29 12.68 32.19 -15.83
C ALA A 29 11.30 32.59 -16.32
N GLY A 30 10.42 33.12 -15.45
CA GLY A 30 9.08 33.57 -15.80
C GLY A 30 8.10 32.44 -16.08
N LEU A 31 8.32 31.26 -15.50
CA LEU A 31 7.40 30.12 -15.62
C LEU A 31 6.14 30.35 -14.79
N THR A 32 5.05 29.80 -15.26
CA THR A 32 3.78 29.76 -14.50
C THR A 32 3.63 28.39 -13.87
N PRO A 33 3.24 28.30 -12.59
CA PRO A 33 3.01 27.01 -11.93
C PRO A 33 1.66 26.44 -12.39
N ASP A 34 1.66 25.67 -13.46
CA ASP A 34 0.47 25.04 -14.06
C ASP A 34 0.34 23.55 -13.74
N TRP A 35 1.39 22.94 -13.18
CA TRP A 35 1.36 21.56 -12.67
C TRP A 35 0.69 21.52 -11.28
N THR A 36 -0.63 21.66 -11.28
CA THR A 36 -1.47 21.65 -10.08
C THR A 36 -2.30 20.37 -10.00
N PRO A 37 -2.74 19.92 -8.82
CA PRO A 37 -3.59 18.73 -8.70
C PRO A 37 -4.85 18.79 -9.58
N GLU A 38 -5.44 19.96 -9.73
CA GLU A 38 -6.60 20.16 -10.60
C GLU A 38 -6.25 19.93 -12.07
N ASN A 39 -5.15 20.51 -12.56
CA ASN A 39 -4.69 20.34 -13.93
C ASN A 39 -4.25 18.90 -14.19
N MET A 40 -3.54 18.25 -13.25
CA MET A 40 -3.19 16.83 -13.32
C MET A 40 -4.43 15.95 -13.50
N VAL A 41 -5.49 16.20 -12.72
CA VAL A 41 -6.76 15.48 -12.82
C VAL A 41 -7.41 15.71 -14.20
N ASN A 42 -7.46 16.95 -14.67
CA ASN A 42 -8.10 17.28 -15.93
C ASN A 42 -7.35 16.68 -17.13
N GLU A 43 -6.03 16.76 -17.14
CA GLU A 43 -5.17 16.15 -18.18
C GLU A 43 -5.31 14.63 -18.19
N ALA A 44 -5.23 13.97 -17.02
CA ALA A 44 -5.39 12.53 -16.92
C ALA A 44 -6.77 12.07 -17.40
N ILE A 45 -7.85 12.78 -17.03
CA ILE A 45 -9.22 12.48 -17.51
C ILE A 45 -9.32 12.60 -19.02
N SER A 46 -8.74 13.66 -19.61
CA SER A 46 -8.75 13.84 -21.06
C SER A 46 -8.01 12.72 -21.78
N ASP A 47 -6.77 12.40 -21.35
CA ASP A 47 -5.97 11.32 -21.93
C ASP A 47 -6.67 9.96 -21.83
N ILE A 48 -7.26 9.65 -20.68
CA ILE A 48 -8.01 8.41 -20.49
C ILE A 48 -9.19 8.32 -21.46
N ARG A 49 -9.98 9.37 -21.60
CA ARG A 49 -11.14 9.40 -22.51
C ARG A 49 -10.73 9.20 -23.97
N ASP A 50 -9.69 9.92 -24.39
CA ASP A 50 -9.20 9.86 -25.77
C ASP A 50 -8.65 8.46 -26.13
N ARG A 51 -7.98 7.80 -25.18
CA ARG A 51 -7.40 6.46 -25.37
C ARG A 51 -8.41 5.33 -25.26
N VAL A 52 -9.34 5.41 -24.32
CA VAL A 52 -10.32 4.34 -24.06
C VAL A 52 -11.48 4.39 -25.07
N GLY A 53 -11.97 5.56 -25.41
CA GLY A 53 -13.16 5.71 -26.26
C GLY A 53 -14.36 4.95 -25.70
N GLU A 54 -14.97 4.07 -26.49
CA GLU A 54 -16.13 3.24 -26.11
C GLU A 54 -15.75 1.88 -25.46
N ASN A 55 -14.45 1.59 -25.31
CA ASN A 55 -14.00 0.31 -24.81
C ASN A 55 -14.16 0.19 -23.28
N ARG A 56 -14.00 -1.03 -22.77
CA ARG A 56 -14.10 -1.32 -21.34
C ARG A 56 -12.74 -1.52 -20.70
N VAL A 57 -12.65 -1.17 -19.44
CA VAL A 57 -11.40 -1.11 -18.67
C VAL A 57 -11.52 -1.94 -17.40
N LEU A 58 -10.48 -2.71 -17.10
CA LEU A 58 -10.29 -3.44 -15.85
C LEU A 58 -9.28 -2.72 -14.96
N CYS A 59 -9.54 -2.66 -13.67
CA CYS A 59 -8.60 -2.13 -12.67
C CYS A 59 -8.48 -3.09 -11.48
N ALA A 60 -7.25 -3.47 -11.12
CA ALA A 60 -7.00 -4.20 -9.89
C ALA A 60 -6.91 -3.23 -8.70
N LEU A 61 -7.75 -3.43 -7.69
CA LEU A 61 -7.65 -2.71 -6.42
C LEU A 61 -6.84 -3.54 -5.42
N SER A 62 -5.66 -3.05 -5.07
CA SER A 62 -4.80 -3.68 -4.06
C SER A 62 -5.10 -3.18 -2.63
N GLY A 63 -6.01 -2.22 -2.48
CA GLY A 63 -6.25 -1.49 -1.23
C GLY A 63 -5.19 -0.41 -0.93
N GLY A 64 -4.18 -0.24 -1.77
CA GLY A 64 -3.21 0.86 -1.67
C GLY A 64 -3.72 2.17 -2.28
N VAL A 65 -3.13 3.31 -1.87
CA VAL A 65 -3.52 4.64 -2.36
C VAL A 65 -3.37 4.77 -3.88
N ASP A 66 -2.33 4.19 -4.47
CA ASP A 66 -2.06 4.32 -5.92
C ASP A 66 -3.17 3.66 -6.75
N SER A 67 -3.52 2.41 -6.44
CA SER A 67 -4.62 1.73 -7.13
C SER A 67 -5.96 2.42 -6.91
N ALA A 68 -6.20 2.99 -5.72
CA ALA A 68 -7.42 3.72 -5.41
C ALA A 68 -7.50 5.04 -6.20
N VAL A 69 -6.42 5.81 -6.26
CA VAL A 69 -6.39 7.07 -7.03
C VAL A 69 -6.49 6.80 -8.53
N ALA A 70 -5.77 5.78 -9.04
CA ALA A 70 -5.87 5.36 -10.44
C ALA A 70 -7.31 4.96 -10.81
N ALA A 71 -7.96 4.13 -9.99
CA ALA A 71 -9.35 3.72 -10.21
C ALA A 71 -10.32 4.92 -10.14
N ALA A 72 -10.13 5.84 -9.20
CA ALA A 72 -10.98 7.03 -9.06
C ALA A 72 -10.83 7.99 -10.26
N LEU A 73 -9.60 8.17 -10.78
CA LEU A 73 -9.35 8.94 -12.02
C LEU A 73 -10.07 8.32 -13.23
N VAL A 74 -9.88 7.01 -13.41
CA VAL A 74 -10.51 6.29 -14.52
C VAL A 74 -12.02 6.29 -14.38
N GLN A 75 -12.56 6.06 -13.18
CA GLN A 75 -14.00 6.14 -12.93
C GLN A 75 -14.57 7.52 -13.27
N ARG A 76 -13.87 8.59 -12.90
CA ARG A 76 -14.29 9.96 -13.22
C ARG A 76 -14.21 10.27 -14.73
N ALA A 77 -13.29 9.61 -15.44
CA ALA A 77 -13.13 9.77 -16.89
C ALA A 77 -14.21 9.04 -17.70
N ILE A 78 -14.42 7.76 -17.42
CA ILE A 78 -15.22 6.85 -18.27
C ILE A 78 -16.42 6.21 -17.57
N GLY A 79 -16.60 6.42 -16.27
CA GLY A 79 -17.78 5.95 -15.55
C GLY A 79 -17.99 4.42 -15.62
N PRO A 80 -19.16 3.97 -16.10
CA PRO A 80 -19.56 2.55 -16.08
C PRO A 80 -18.75 1.64 -17.04
N GLN A 81 -17.83 2.19 -17.82
CA GLN A 81 -16.92 1.38 -18.63
C GLN A 81 -15.81 0.76 -17.78
N LEU A 82 -15.58 1.27 -16.54
CA LEU A 82 -14.61 0.71 -15.59
C LEU A 82 -15.24 -0.42 -14.77
N THR A 83 -14.54 -1.56 -14.71
CA THR A 83 -14.78 -2.62 -13.73
C THR A 83 -13.55 -2.75 -12.85
N CYS A 84 -13.73 -2.68 -11.53
CA CYS A 84 -12.67 -2.92 -10.57
C CYS A 84 -12.72 -4.36 -10.03
N VAL A 85 -11.56 -4.97 -9.80
CA VAL A 85 -11.43 -6.28 -9.14
C VAL A 85 -10.67 -6.11 -7.85
N PHE A 86 -11.22 -6.61 -6.76
CA PHE A 86 -10.56 -6.69 -5.47
C PHE A 86 -10.40 -8.15 -5.06
N VAL A 87 -9.16 -8.56 -4.79
CA VAL A 87 -8.86 -9.91 -4.30
C VAL A 87 -8.73 -9.87 -2.78
N ASP A 88 -9.68 -10.48 -2.08
CA ASP A 88 -9.60 -10.71 -0.64
C ASP A 88 -8.89 -12.04 -0.38
N HIS A 89 -7.60 -11.95 -0.17
CA HIS A 89 -6.74 -13.11 0.09
C HIS A 89 -6.72 -13.54 1.57
N GLY A 90 -7.57 -12.95 2.41
CA GLY A 90 -7.67 -13.31 3.82
C GLY A 90 -6.48 -12.89 4.69
N LEU A 91 -5.46 -12.21 4.17
CA LEU A 91 -4.30 -11.73 4.92
C LEU A 91 -4.33 -10.23 5.21
N LEU A 92 -5.49 -9.62 5.01
CA LEU A 92 -5.73 -8.19 5.21
C LEU A 92 -5.86 -7.85 6.70
N ARG A 93 -5.66 -6.58 7.03
CA ARG A 93 -5.92 -6.01 8.36
C ARG A 93 -7.41 -6.05 8.69
N GLU A 94 -7.73 -5.90 9.97
CA GLU A 94 -9.11 -5.77 10.42
C GLU A 94 -9.80 -4.56 9.76
N GLY A 95 -10.98 -4.80 9.17
CA GLY A 95 -11.80 -3.78 8.52
C GLY A 95 -11.36 -3.36 7.11
N GLU A 96 -10.21 -3.81 6.63
CA GLU A 96 -9.65 -3.37 5.36
C GLU A 96 -10.47 -3.83 4.14
N ALA A 97 -10.88 -5.10 4.13
CA ALA A 97 -11.76 -5.61 3.07
C ALA A 97 -13.10 -4.85 3.03
N LYS A 98 -13.67 -4.56 4.21
CA LYS A 98 -14.90 -3.76 4.31
C LYS A 98 -14.71 -2.37 3.75
N GLN A 99 -13.61 -1.71 4.11
CA GLN A 99 -13.29 -0.35 3.62
C GLN A 99 -13.21 -0.29 2.09
N VAL A 100 -12.63 -1.30 1.44
CA VAL A 100 -12.61 -1.35 -0.03
C VAL A 100 -13.99 -1.70 -0.60
N LYS A 101 -14.69 -2.67 -0.02
CA LYS A 101 -15.98 -3.16 -0.54
C LYS A 101 -17.12 -2.15 -0.38
N GLU A 102 -17.12 -1.37 0.68
CA GLU A 102 -18.22 -0.46 1.04
C GLU A 102 -17.80 1.00 0.84
N ASP A 103 -16.84 1.49 1.64
CA ASP A 103 -16.50 2.92 1.67
C ASP A 103 -15.96 3.43 0.32
N PHE A 104 -15.07 2.67 -0.34
CA PHE A 104 -14.51 3.11 -1.62
C PHE A 104 -15.57 3.09 -2.73
N VAL A 105 -16.43 2.07 -2.78
CA VAL A 105 -17.53 1.98 -3.75
C VAL A 105 -18.54 3.09 -3.54
N GLU A 106 -18.90 3.41 -2.28
CA GLU A 106 -19.84 4.49 -1.97
C GLU A 106 -19.30 5.84 -2.43
N ILE A 107 -18.01 6.10 -2.24
CA ILE A 107 -17.37 7.39 -2.60
C ILE A 107 -17.21 7.52 -4.12
N THR A 108 -16.80 6.46 -4.81
CA THR A 108 -16.39 6.52 -6.22
C THR A 108 -17.47 6.07 -7.20
N GLY A 109 -18.43 5.24 -6.76
CA GLY A 109 -19.44 4.64 -7.61
C GLY A 109 -18.90 3.58 -8.59
N VAL A 110 -17.70 3.00 -8.33
CA VAL A 110 -17.10 1.98 -9.20
C VAL A 110 -17.91 0.67 -9.19
N ASP A 111 -17.96 0.00 -10.34
CA ASP A 111 -18.41 -1.39 -10.43
C ASP A 111 -17.31 -2.31 -9.86
N LEU A 112 -17.53 -2.86 -8.67
CA LEU A 112 -16.54 -3.67 -7.95
C LEU A 112 -16.91 -5.15 -7.95
N VAL A 113 -16.06 -5.97 -8.51
CA VAL A 113 -16.11 -7.43 -8.42
C VAL A 113 -15.12 -7.90 -7.35
N VAL A 114 -15.62 -8.67 -6.39
CA VAL A 114 -14.80 -9.18 -5.28
C VAL A 114 -14.54 -10.67 -5.49
N ALA A 115 -13.28 -11.06 -5.42
CA ALA A 115 -12.86 -12.46 -5.34
C ALA A 115 -12.44 -12.74 -3.89
N ASP A 116 -13.27 -13.45 -3.14
CA ASP A 116 -12.92 -13.96 -1.81
C ASP A 116 -12.24 -15.32 -1.95
N GLU A 117 -10.92 -15.29 -1.76
CA GLU A 117 -10.03 -16.44 -1.92
C GLU A 117 -9.31 -16.78 -0.61
N SER A 118 -9.81 -16.29 0.52
CA SER A 118 -9.17 -16.42 1.84
C SER A 118 -8.84 -17.86 2.21
N GLU A 119 -9.75 -18.80 1.97
CA GLU A 119 -9.53 -20.23 2.23
C GLU A 119 -8.40 -20.81 1.36
N ARG A 120 -8.37 -20.42 0.08
CA ARG A 120 -7.35 -20.87 -0.87
C ARG A 120 -5.97 -20.40 -0.47
N PHE A 121 -5.81 -19.11 -0.12
CA PHE A 121 -4.52 -18.59 0.32
C PHE A 121 -4.05 -19.21 1.63
N LEU A 122 -4.93 -19.36 2.61
CA LEU A 122 -4.61 -20.04 3.87
C LEU A 122 -4.24 -21.50 3.65
N GLY A 123 -4.97 -22.20 2.79
CA GLY A 123 -4.66 -23.60 2.44
C GLY A 123 -3.30 -23.74 1.75
N ALA A 124 -2.94 -22.80 0.87
CA ALA A 124 -1.65 -22.81 0.20
C ALA A 124 -0.46 -22.49 1.15
N LEU A 125 -0.72 -21.79 2.26
CA LEU A 125 0.28 -21.44 3.29
C LEU A 125 0.39 -22.48 4.41
N ALA A 126 -0.43 -23.52 4.40
CA ALA A 126 -0.42 -24.54 5.46
C ALA A 126 0.95 -25.23 5.53
N GLY A 127 1.54 -25.26 6.75
CA GLY A 127 2.86 -25.83 7.00
C GLY A 127 4.05 -24.98 6.54
N VAL A 128 3.82 -23.78 5.99
CA VAL A 128 4.88 -22.91 5.46
C VAL A 128 5.28 -21.89 6.52
N SER A 129 6.54 -21.90 6.94
CA SER A 129 7.13 -20.96 7.90
C SER A 129 8.25 -20.10 7.30
N ASP A 130 8.86 -20.51 6.18
CA ASP A 130 9.92 -19.76 5.52
C ASP A 130 9.36 -18.48 4.89
N PRO A 131 9.92 -17.28 5.20
CA PRO A 131 9.38 -16.00 4.75
C PRO A 131 9.42 -15.81 3.23
N GLU A 132 10.46 -16.30 2.57
CA GLU A 132 10.57 -16.17 1.13
C GLU A 132 9.59 -17.11 0.41
N GLU A 133 9.36 -18.29 0.94
CA GLU A 133 8.36 -19.22 0.41
C GLU A 133 6.94 -18.68 0.60
N LYS A 134 6.63 -18.07 1.77
CA LYS A 134 5.35 -17.36 1.97
C LYS A 134 5.13 -16.29 0.90
N ARG A 135 6.13 -15.43 0.65
CA ARG A 135 6.05 -14.37 -0.37
C ARG A 135 5.79 -14.93 -1.77
N LYS A 136 6.50 -15.99 -2.15
CA LYS A 136 6.33 -16.66 -3.44
C LYS A 136 4.95 -17.28 -3.61
N ILE A 137 4.45 -17.95 -2.57
CA ILE A 137 3.12 -18.56 -2.59
C ILE A 137 2.05 -17.48 -2.72
N ILE A 138 2.07 -16.46 -1.84
CA ILE A 138 1.08 -15.39 -1.84
C ILE A 138 1.10 -14.65 -3.19
N GLY A 139 2.27 -14.30 -3.70
CA GLY A 139 2.40 -13.63 -4.99
C GLY A 139 1.86 -14.47 -6.14
N ARG A 140 2.22 -15.76 -6.19
CA ARG A 140 1.73 -16.69 -7.21
C ARG A 140 0.21 -16.87 -7.17
N GLU A 141 -0.37 -17.08 -5.99
CA GLU A 141 -1.81 -17.26 -5.85
C GLU A 141 -2.57 -15.97 -6.17
N PHE A 142 -2.01 -14.79 -5.82
CA PHE A 142 -2.60 -13.51 -6.20
C PHE A 142 -2.65 -13.32 -7.72
N ILE A 143 -1.53 -13.57 -8.41
CA ILE A 143 -1.46 -13.49 -9.88
C ILE A 143 -2.49 -14.44 -10.50
N ARG A 144 -2.50 -15.72 -10.12
CA ARG A 144 -3.44 -16.72 -10.66
C ARG A 144 -4.92 -16.33 -10.44
N THR A 145 -5.24 -15.80 -9.26
CA THR A 145 -6.59 -15.34 -8.97
C THR A 145 -6.97 -14.17 -9.88
N PHE A 146 -6.07 -13.18 -9.99
CA PHE A 146 -6.31 -12.02 -10.84
C PHE A 146 -6.44 -12.40 -12.31
N GLU A 147 -5.56 -13.27 -12.81
CA GLU A 147 -5.62 -13.79 -14.19
C GLU A 147 -6.95 -14.49 -14.48
N ALA A 148 -7.40 -15.39 -13.60
CA ALA A 148 -8.66 -16.09 -13.77
C ALA A 148 -9.85 -15.12 -13.78
N MET A 149 -9.84 -14.10 -12.91
CA MET A 149 -10.86 -13.05 -12.88
C MET A 149 -10.83 -12.16 -14.12
N ALA A 150 -9.65 -11.75 -14.56
CA ALA A 150 -9.46 -10.93 -15.75
C ALA A 150 -9.93 -11.68 -17.01
N ALA A 151 -9.55 -12.95 -17.18
CA ALA A 151 -9.99 -13.78 -18.30
C ALA A 151 -11.52 -13.95 -18.33
N ARG A 152 -12.13 -14.24 -17.17
CA ARG A 152 -13.58 -14.35 -17.06
C ARG A 152 -14.28 -13.06 -17.46
N LEU A 153 -13.86 -11.93 -16.88
CA LEU A 153 -14.48 -10.63 -17.14
C LEU A 153 -14.23 -10.14 -18.57
N ALA A 154 -13.05 -10.41 -19.16
CA ALA A 154 -12.76 -10.12 -20.55
C ALA A 154 -13.72 -10.86 -21.49
N GLY A 155 -13.95 -12.16 -21.25
CA GLY A 155 -14.92 -12.95 -22.03
C GLY A 155 -16.36 -12.55 -21.84
N GLU A 156 -16.78 -12.21 -20.61
CA GLU A 156 -18.15 -11.82 -20.29
C GLU A 156 -18.48 -10.37 -20.71
N ARG A 157 -17.53 -9.45 -20.62
CA ARG A 157 -17.75 -8.01 -20.73
C ARG A 157 -17.05 -7.32 -21.88
N GLY A 158 -16.14 -8.00 -22.59
CA GLY A 158 -15.36 -7.43 -23.70
C GLY A 158 -14.40 -6.33 -23.21
N ILE A 159 -13.50 -6.67 -22.28
CA ILE A 159 -12.55 -5.71 -21.70
C ILE A 159 -11.26 -5.73 -22.52
N ASP A 160 -10.82 -4.53 -22.95
CA ASP A 160 -9.65 -4.34 -23.82
C ASP A 160 -8.49 -3.66 -23.10
N PHE A 161 -8.74 -3.00 -21.98
CA PHE A 161 -7.75 -2.19 -21.27
C PHE A 161 -7.58 -2.63 -19.81
N LEU A 162 -6.33 -2.51 -19.31
CA LEU A 162 -5.99 -2.76 -17.92
C LEU A 162 -5.33 -1.52 -17.30
N VAL A 163 -5.85 -1.07 -16.15
CA VAL A 163 -5.26 0.03 -15.37
C VAL A 163 -4.09 -0.48 -14.55
N GLN A 164 -2.99 0.23 -14.61
CA GLN A 164 -1.81 0.02 -13.81
C GLN A 164 -1.41 1.29 -13.06
N GLY A 165 -1.16 1.16 -11.77
CA GLY A 165 -0.78 2.28 -10.89
C GLY A 165 0.72 2.59 -10.90
N THR A 166 1.38 2.56 -12.07
CA THR A 166 2.79 2.92 -12.25
C THR A 166 3.02 4.38 -11.90
N LEU A 167 4.02 4.68 -11.09
CA LEU A 167 4.44 6.04 -10.74
C LEU A 167 5.68 6.46 -11.54
N TYR A 168 5.98 7.76 -11.55
CA TYR A 168 7.15 8.29 -12.24
C TYR A 168 8.48 7.67 -11.76
N PRO A 169 8.75 7.48 -10.46
CA PRO A 169 9.96 6.79 -10.00
C PRO A 169 10.09 5.36 -10.56
N ASP A 170 8.99 4.60 -10.69
CA ASP A 170 9.01 3.25 -11.28
C ASP A 170 9.47 3.28 -12.74
N VAL A 171 9.06 4.32 -13.49
CA VAL A 171 9.46 4.53 -14.88
C VAL A 171 10.96 4.80 -14.99
N VAL A 172 11.49 5.64 -14.11
CA VAL A 172 12.92 6.01 -14.10
C VAL A 172 13.78 4.80 -13.71
N GLU A 173 13.39 4.05 -12.69
CA GLU A 173 14.10 2.84 -12.24
C GLU A 173 14.10 1.73 -13.30
N SER A 174 13.04 1.61 -14.10
CA SER A 174 12.95 0.61 -15.16
C SER A 174 13.70 0.95 -16.44
N GLY A 175 14.41 2.10 -16.48
CA GLY A 175 15.30 2.49 -17.57
C GLY A 175 14.66 3.20 -18.76
N GLY A 176 13.44 3.79 -18.60
CA GLY A 176 12.88 4.85 -19.44
C GLY A 176 12.86 4.69 -20.98
N GLY A 177 13.14 3.51 -21.54
CA GLY A 177 13.18 3.28 -22.97
C GLY A 177 11.80 2.94 -23.55
N ALA A 178 11.37 3.68 -24.55
CA ALA A 178 10.22 3.31 -25.37
C ALA A 178 10.47 1.92 -26.01
N GLY A 179 9.83 0.88 -25.47
CA GLY A 179 9.83 -0.46 -26.08
C GLY A 179 10.38 -1.62 -25.25
N THR A 180 10.83 -1.41 -24.01
CA THR A 180 11.22 -2.52 -23.14
C THR A 180 10.21 -2.69 -22.00
N ALA A 181 9.24 -3.56 -22.23
CA ALA A 181 8.31 -4.09 -21.23
C ALA A 181 9.02 -5.09 -20.27
N ASN A 182 10.19 -4.72 -19.76
CA ASN A 182 10.82 -5.42 -18.64
C ASN A 182 10.63 -4.62 -17.36
N ILE A 183 9.37 -4.38 -17.01
CA ILE A 183 8.98 -3.89 -15.71
C ILE A 183 9.28 -5.02 -14.73
N LYS A 184 10.05 -4.71 -13.67
CA LYS A 184 10.39 -5.67 -12.61
C LYS A 184 9.15 -6.48 -12.24
N SER A 185 9.24 -7.79 -12.39
CA SER A 185 8.17 -8.78 -12.20
C SER A 185 7.52 -8.80 -10.79
N HIS A 186 7.87 -7.88 -9.92
CA HIS A 186 7.43 -7.83 -8.52
C HIS A 186 6.36 -6.78 -8.22
N HIS A 187 6.09 -5.84 -9.14
CA HIS A 187 5.08 -4.78 -8.96
C HIS A 187 4.02 -4.74 -10.05
N ASN A 188 4.13 -5.59 -11.07
CA ASN A 188 3.21 -5.63 -12.18
C ASN A 188 2.53 -7.00 -12.27
N VAL A 189 1.33 -6.99 -12.81
CA VAL A 189 0.58 -8.13 -13.29
C VAL A 189 1.33 -8.74 -14.50
N GLY A 190 2.56 -9.14 -14.27
CA GLY A 190 3.46 -9.75 -15.25
C GLY A 190 3.32 -11.27 -15.25
N GLY A 191 2.13 -11.74 -15.54
CA GLY A 191 1.80 -13.16 -15.57
C GLY A 191 0.48 -13.41 -16.26
N LEU A 192 -0.09 -12.37 -16.91
CA LEU A 192 -1.30 -12.57 -17.70
C LEU A 192 -1.01 -13.58 -18.83
N PRO A 193 -1.93 -14.53 -19.11
CA PRO A 193 -1.81 -15.46 -20.23
C PRO A 193 -1.48 -14.72 -21.52
N GLU A 194 -0.60 -15.28 -22.35
CA GLU A 194 -0.15 -14.64 -23.60
C GLU A 194 -1.30 -14.32 -24.58
N ASP A 195 -2.45 -14.95 -24.40
CA ASP A 195 -3.68 -14.77 -25.14
C ASP A 195 -4.54 -13.60 -24.63
N LEU A 196 -4.29 -13.06 -23.44
CA LEU A 196 -4.95 -11.88 -22.90
C LEU A 196 -4.11 -10.63 -23.16
N GLN A 197 -4.30 -10.01 -24.31
CA GLN A 197 -3.62 -8.78 -24.70
C GLN A 197 -4.43 -7.55 -24.27
N PHE A 198 -4.17 -7.05 -23.04
CA PHE A 198 -4.72 -5.77 -22.63
C PHE A 198 -3.81 -4.61 -23.06
N THR A 199 -4.42 -3.52 -23.48
CA THR A 199 -3.73 -2.24 -23.60
C THR A 199 -3.63 -1.59 -22.23
N LEU A 200 -2.44 -1.16 -21.82
CA LEU A 200 -2.24 -0.56 -20.50
C LEU A 200 -2.69 0.90 -20.45
N ILE A 201 -3.37 1.27 -19.38
CA ILE A 201 -3.69 2.63 -18.96
C ILE A 201 -2.92 2.93 -17.68
N GLU A 202 -2.02 3.87 -17.70
CA GLU A 202 -1.13 4.24 -16.59
C GLU A 202 -1.36 5.71 -16.18
N PRO A 203 -2.45 6.02 -15.49
CA PRO A 203 -2.87 7.40 -15.24
C PRO A 203 -1.95 8.17 -14.29
N LEU A 204 -1.08 7.48 -13.56
CA LEU A 204 -0.17 8.07 -12.56
C LEU A 204 1.29 8.11 -13.03
N ARG A 205 1.58 7.73 -14.28
CA ARG A 205 2.93 7.51 -14.82
C ARG A 205 3.85 8.73 -14.73
N THR A 206 3.29 9.94 -14.72
CA THR A 206 4.03 11.21 -14.65
C THR A 206 4.06 11.81 -13.26
N MET A 207 3.49 11.14 -12.25
CA MET A 207 3.27 11.66 -10.92
C MET A 207 4.22 11.03 -9.89
N PHE A 208 4.65 11.84 -8.94
CA PHE A 208 5.29 11.40 -7.71
C PHE A 208 4.25 11.00 -6.66
N LYS A 209 4.67 10.33 -5.60
CA LYS A 209 3.78 9.80 -4.56
C LYS A 209 2.98 10.88 -3.82
N ASP A 210 3.58 12.02 -3.56
CA ASP A 210 2.95 13.17 -2.94
C ASP A 210 1.91 13.83 -3.86
N GLU A 211 2.19 13.90 -5.16
CA GLU A 211 1.24 14.36 -6.18
C GLU A 211 0.05 13.42 -6.30
N VAL A 212 0.27 12.10 -6.28
CA VAL A 212 -0.81 11.10 -6.26
C VAL A 212 -1.73 11.31 -5.07
N ARG A 213 -1.17 11.60 -3.89
CA ARG A 213 -1.98 11.92 -2.70
C ARG A 213 -2.79 13.21 -2.88
N ALA A 214 -2.16 14.26 -3.42
CA ALA A 214 -2.84 15.52 -3.69
C ALA A 214 -3.99 15.34 -4.71
N VAL A 215 -3.77 14.57 -5.77
CA VAL A 215 -4.80 14.17 -6.75
C VAL A 215 -5.91 13.37 -6.07
N GLY A 216 -5.57 12.44 -5.18
CA GLY A 216 -6.56 11.67 -4.42
C GLY A 216 -7.49 12.55 -3.59
N LEU A 217 -6.94 13.55 -2.89
CA LEU A 217 -7.74 14.54 -2.15
C LEU A 217 -8.61 15.39 -3.08
N GLN A 218 -8.08 15.80 -4.23
CA GLN A 218 -8.83 16.58 -5.24
C GLN A 218 -9.98 15.77 -5.85
N LEU A 219 -9.86 14.44 -5.91
CA LEU A 219 -10.92 13.54 -6.34
C LEU A 219 -11.97 13.26 -5.25
N GLY A 220 -11.76 13.76 -4.03
CA GLY A 220 -12.65 13.58 -2.88
C GLY A 220 -12.43 12.29 -2.10
N LEU A 221 -11.29 11.61 -2.32
CA LEU A 221 -10.96 10.44 -1.51
C LEU A 221 -10.66 10.87 -0.05
N PRO A 222 -11.10 10.11 0.95
CA PRO A 222 -10.93 10.48 2.35
C PRO A 222 -9.46 10.41 2.79
N ASP A 223 -9.10 11.26 3.74
CA ASP A 223 -7.77 11.30 4.36
C ASP A 223 -7.29 9.92 4.84
N SER A 224 -8.20 9.11 5.39
CA SER A 224 -7.91 7.77 5.89
C SER A 224 -7.43 6.79 4.81
N LEU A 225 -7.77 7.04 3.56
CA LEU A 225 -7.33 6.25 2.40
C LEU A 225 -6.07 6.85 1.78
N VAL A 226 -6.03 8.19 1.61
CA VAL A 226 -4.91 8.90 0.95
C VAL A 226 -3.64 8.85 1.81
N TRP A 227 -3.77 8.98 3.12
CA TRP A 227 -2.64 8.97 4.08
C TRP A 227 -2.42 7.63 4.76
N ARG A 228 -3.02 6.59 4.21
CA ARG A 228 -2.82 5.23 4.70
C ARG A 228 -1.35 4.84 4.65
N HIS A 229 -0.87 4.26 5.76
CA HIS A 229 0.48 3.71 5.80
C HIS A 229 0.66 2.63 4.74
N PRO A 230 1.84 2.53 4.12
CA PRO A 230 2.18 1.42 3.24
C PRO A 230 1.86 0.08 3.91
N PHE A 231 1.32 -0.84 3.12
CA PHE A 231 1.04 -2.20 3.57
C PHE A 231 1.57 -3.17 2.53
N PRO A 232 2.33 -4.18 2.93
CA PRO A 232 2.97 -5.08 1.98
C PRO A 232 1.95 -5.93 1.24
N GLY A 233 2.23 -6.27 -0.02
CA GLY A 233 1.37 -7.13 -0.84
C GLY A 233 1.03 -8.47 -0.18
N PRO A 234 1.98 -9.17 0.49
CA PRO A 234 1.68 -10.38 1.25
C PRO A 234 0.83 -10.17 2.51
N GLY A 235 0.47 -8.94 2.84
CA GLY A 235 -0.39 -8.62 3.97
C GLY A 235 0.21 -9.00 5.31
N LEU A 236 -0.64 -9.46 6.22
CA LEU A 236 -0.24 -9.93 7.55
C LEU A 236 0.49 -11.28 7.51
N GLY A 237 0.52 -11.98 6.37
CA GLY A 237 1.20 -13.26 6.24
C GLY A 237 2.70 -13.21 6.57
N ILE A 238 3.37 -12.08 6.25
CA ILE A 238 4.79 -11.84 6.58
C ILE A 238 4.99 -11.11 7.91
N ARG A 239 3.95 -10.98 8.71
CA ARG A 239 4.00 -10.44 10.07
C ARG A 239 3.65 -11.50 11.12
N ILE A 240 3.57 -12.76 10.72
CA ILE A 240 3.47 -13.93 11.58
C ILE A 240 4.77 -14.72 11.44
N ILE A 241 5.63 -14.64 12.43
CA ILE A 241 6.88 -15.43 12.45
C ILE A 241 6.51 -16.89 12.78
N GLY A 242 6.58 -17.74 11.76
CA GLY A 242 6.11 -19.12 11.78
C GLY A 242 4.98 -19.38 10.79
N GLU A 243 4.29 -20.49 10.93
CA GLU A 243 3.15 -20.87 10.07
C GLU A 243 1.99 -19.88 10.18
N VAL A 244 1.37 -19.56 9.06
CA VAL A 244 0.18 -18.69 8.98
C VAL A 244 -1.07 -19.54 9.14
N THR A 245 -1.81 -19.35 10.24
CA THR A 245 -3.12 -19.99 10.48
C THR A 245 -4.21 -18.96 10.71
N ALA A 246 -5.48 -19.37 10.59
CA ALA A 246 -6.62 -18.48 10.84
C ALA A 246 -6.61 -17.93 12.28
N GLU A 247 -6.24 -18.74 13.26
CA GLU A 247 -6.16 -18.37 14.68
C GLU A 247 -5.04 -17.33 14.89
N ARG A 248 -3.85 -17.58 14.35
CA ARG A 248 -2.70 -16.68 14.46
C ARG A 248 -2.98 -15.33 13.77
N LEU A 249 -3.65 -15.37 12.61
CA LEU A 249 -4.12 -14.16 11.93
C LEU A 249 -5.12 -13.38 12.76
N ALA A 250 -6.07 -14.04 13.40
CA ALA A 250 -7.05 -13.39 14.26
C ALA A 250 -6.39 -12.67 15.44
N VAL A 251 -5.38 -13.29 16.08
CA VAL A 251 -4.58 -12.66 17.14
C VAL A 251 -3.85 -11.42 16.61
N LEU A 252 -3.13 -11.55 15.50
CA LEU A 252 -2.37 -10.45 14.91
C LEU A 252 -3.26 -9.30 14.45
N ARG A 253 -4.42 -9.58 13.85
CA ARG A 253 -5.40 -8.57 13.44
C ARG A 253 -5.87 -7.74 14.64
N ARG A 254 -6.22 -8.38 15.76
CA ARG A 254 -6.63 -7.66 16.99
C ARG A 254 -5.50 -6.77 17.51
N ALA A 255 -4.28 -7.31 17.61
CA ALA A 255 -3.12 -6.55 18.09
C ALA A 255 -2.80 -5.35 17.15
N ASP A 256 -2.79 -5.56 15.84
CA ASP A 256 -2.59 -4.50 14.85
C ASP A 256 -3.70 -3.43 14.90
N ALA A 257 -4.95 -3.83 15.05
CA ALA A 257 -6.08 -2.91 15.17
C ALA A 257 -5.99 -2.05 16.44
N ILE A 258 -5.57 -2.64 17.58
CA ILE A 258 -5.34 -1.89 18.83
C ILE A 258 -4.22 -0.87 18.62
N ALA A 259 -3.08 -1.29 18.11
CA ALA A 259 -1.93 -0.41 17.90
C ALA A 259 -2.26 0.77 16.96
N ARG A 260 -2.91 0.51 15.83
CA ARG A 260 -3.35 1.56 14.89
C ARG A 260 -4.36 2.51 15.52
N ARG A 261 -5.33 2.00 16.26
CA ARG A 261 -6.34 2.82 16.94
C ARG A 261 -5.72 3.76 17.96
N GLU A 262 -4.78 3.28 18.77
CA GLU A 262 -4.11 4.12 19.75
C GLU A 262 -3.19 5.15 19.10
N LEU A 263 -2.52 4.80 18.00
CA LEU A 263 -1.73 5.74 17.22
C LEU A 263 -2.61 6.88 16.65
N ALA A 264 -3.78 6.52 16.09
CA ALA A 264 -4.77 7.46 15.57
C ALA A 264 -5.31 8.40 16.68
N ASN A 265 -5.69 7.83 17.82
CA ASN A 265 -6.14 8.60 18.98
C ASN A 265 -5.10 9.60 19.45
N ALA A 266 -3.82 9.24 19.36
CA ALA A 266 -2.69 10.12 19.69
C ALA A 266 -2.33 11.11 18.58
N ARG A 267 -2.96 11.04 17.40
CA ARG A 267 -2.68 11.85 16.21
C ARG A 267 -1.24 11.75 15.73
N LYS A 268 -0.64 10.55 15.83
CA LYS A 268 0.75 10.28 15.48
C LYS A 268 0.91 9.55 14.14
N GLU A 269 -0.16 9.25 13.42
CA GLU A 269 -0.11 8.48 12.17
C GLU A 269 0.73 9.19 11.08
N ARG A 270 0.67 10.52 11.00
CA ARG A 270 1.42 11.29 9.99
C ARG A 270 2.91 11.48 10.32
N GLU A 271 3.29 11.20 11.57
CA GLU A 271 4.69 11.33 12.01
C GLU A 271 5.53 10.09 11.72
N ILE A 272 4.88 8.99 11.35
CA ILE A 272 5.54 7.73 11.06
C ILE A 272 5.24 7.26 9.65
N TRP A 273 6.21 6.57 9.05
CA TRP A 273 6.06 6.00 7.72
C TRP A 273 5.19 4.74 7.74
N GLN A 274 5.48 3.83 8.66
CA GLN A 274 4.81 2.55 8.78
C GLN A 274 4.88 2.03 10.21
N PHE A 275 3.88 1.25 10.63
CA PHE A 275 3.84 0.63 11.96
C PHE A 275 3.58 -0.87 11.85
N PRO A 276 4.57 -1.69 11.47
CA PRO A 276 4.45 -3.14 11.56
C PRO A 276 4.19 -3.61 13.00
N VAL A 277 3.16 -4.43 13.15
CA VAL A 277 2.87 -5.22 14.34
C VAL A 277 3.09 -6.67 13.97
N VAL A 278 3.95 -7.38 14.70
CA VAL A 278 4.44 -8.71 14.33
C VAL A 278 4.13 -9.70 15.43
N LEU A 279 3.57 -10.85 15.09
CA LEU A 279 3.33 -11.95 16.01
C LEU A 279 4.50 -12.95 15.94
N LEU A 280 5.20 -13.15 17.06
CA LEU A 280 6.22 -14.20 17.18
C LEU A 280 5.53 -15.53 17.53
N ALA A 281 4.89 -16.14 16.54
CA ALA A 281 4.00 -17.27 16.75
C ALA A 281 4.72 -18.56 17.16
N ASP A 282 5.98 -18.72 16.80
CA ASP A 282 6.80 -19.88 17.18
C ASP A 282 7.57 -19.66 18.49
N VAL A 283 7.43 -18.48 19.12
CA VAL A 283 8.03 -18.17 20.41
C VAL A 283 6.96 -18.28 21.50
N ARG A 284 7.28 -19.05 22.55
CA ARG A 284 6.47 -19.09 23.77
C ARG A 284 7.11 -18.24 24.87
N SER A 285 6.35 -17.28 25.35
CA SER A 285 6.70 -16.43 26.48
C SER A 285 5.97 -16.87 27.74
N VAL A 286 6.66 -16.86 28.87
CA VAL A 286 6.04 -17.10 30.17
C VAL A 286 5.41 -15.84 30.70
N GLY A 287 4.16 -15.92 31.13
CA GLY A 287 3.41 -14.87 31.81
C GLY A 287 2.87 -15.34 33.15
N VAL A 288 2.36 -14.43 33.94
CA VAL A 288 1.62 -14.69 35.18
C VAL A 288 0.26 -14.05 35.07
N GLN A 289 -0.79 -14.80 35.31
CA GLN A 289 -2.16 -14.28 35.33
C GLN A 289 -2.87 -14.91 36.57
N GLY A 290 -3.27 -14.05 37.50
CA GLY A 290 -3.66 -14.50 38.82
C GLY A 290 -2.48 -15.23 39.53
N ASP A 291 -2.76 -16.39 40.14
CA ASP A 291 -1.76 -17.20 40.85
C ASP A 291 -1.08 -18.25 39.94
N GLY A 292 -1.39 -18.26 38.64
CA GLY A 292 -0.93 -19.28 37.71
C GLY A 292 0.07 -18.75 36.67
N ARG A 293 0.97 -19.67 36.22
CA ARG A 293 1.82 -19.43 35.03
C ARG A 293 0.96 -19.57 33.77
N THR A 294 1.11 -18.62 32.85
CA THR A 294 0.52 -18.69 31.53
C THR A 294 1.60 -18.74 30.47
N TYR A 295 1.27 -19.27 29.31
CA TYR A 295 2.14 -19.29 28.14
C TYR A 295 1.43 -18.60 26.99
N GLY A 296 2.04 -17.59 26.43
CA GLY A 296 1.51 -16.81 25.32
C GLY A 296 2.60 -16.49 24.32
N HIS A 297 2.24 -15.72 23.32
CA HIS A 297 3.15 -15.25 22.28
C HIS A 297 3.55 -13.79 22.53
N PRO A 298 4.78 -13.38 22.14
CA PRO A 298 5.16 -11.99 22.10
C PRO A 298 4.58 -11.31 20.84
N ILE A 299 4.21 -10.04 21.00
CA ILE A 299 3.97 -9.09 19.90
C ILE A 299 5.15 -8.12 19.82
N VAL A 300 5.67 -7.89 18.62
CA VAL A 300 6.65 -6.85 18.34
C VAL A 300 5.96 -5.63 17.76
N LEU A 301 6.26 -4.46 18.29
CA LEU A 301 5.90 -3.16 17.74
C LEU A 301 7.12 -2.59 17.01
N ARG A 302 6.97 -2.25 15.72
CA ARG A 302 8.03 -1.66 14.91
C ARG A 302 7.57 -0.37 14.23
N PRO A 303 7.34 0.72 14.98
CA PRO A 303 7.08 2.02 14.37
C PRO A 303 8.35 2.56 13.72
N VAL A 304 8.28 2.98 12.46
CA VAL A 304 9.43 3.49 11.72
C VAL A 304 9.12 4.83 11.06
N THR A 305 10.15 5.69 11.00
CA THR A 305 10.19 6.89 10.19
C THR A 305 11.07 6.64 8.97
N SER A 306 10.66 7.18 7.83
CA SER A 306 11.43 7.12 6.58
C SER A 306 10.89 8.17 5.63
N ASP A 307 11.71 8.61 4.68
CA ASP A 307 11.29 9.50 3.60
C ASP A 307 11.02 8.70 2.30
N ASP A 308 11.83 7.68 2.03
CA ASP A 308 11.87 6.97 0.75
C ASP A 308 11.81 5.42 0.88
N ALA A 309 11.71 4.90 2.10
CA ALA A 309 11.82 3.49 2.45
C ALA A 309 13.20 2.84 2.17
N MET A 310 14.17 3.55 1.60
CA MET A 310 15.53 3.03 1.40
C MET A 310 16.29 2.98 2.73
N THR A 311 16.17 4.04 3.51
CA THR A 311 16.64 4.11 4.89
C THR A 311 15.45 4.33 5.83
N ALA A 312 15.52 3.79 7.03
CA ALA A 312 14.50 4.01 8.05
C ALA A 312 15.11 4.01 9.46
N ASP A 313 14.55 4.81 10.33
CA ASP A 313 14.85 4.75 11.76
C ASP A 313 13.60 4.36 12.53
N TRP A 314 13.77 3.88 13.77
CA TRP A 314 12.62 3.62 14.62
C TRP A 314 11.97 4.94 15.08
N ALA A 315 10.66 5.00 15.06
CA ALA A 315 9.90 6.18 15.48
C ALA A 315 9.88 6.27 17.01
N LYS A 316 10.32 7.39 17.56
CA LYS A 316 10.36 7.67 19.01
C LYS A 316 8.97 8.07 19.51
N LEU A 317 8.07 7.10 19.60
CA LEU A 317 6.73 7.33 20.14
C LEU A 317 6.77 7.65 21.65
N PRO A 318 5.83 8.45 22.17
CA PRO A 318 5.71 8.70 23.60
C PRO A 318 5.57 7.40 24.40
N TRP A 319 6.26 7.31 25.54
CA TRP A 319 6.22 6.12 26.40
C TRP A 319 4.81 5.78 26.87
N GLU A 320 4.01 6.79 27.17
CA GLU A 320 2.62 6.63 27.60
C GLU A 320 1.75 6.00 26.51
N LEU A 321 2.05 6.30 25.22
CA LEU A 321 1.38 5.66 24.09
C LEU A 321 1.77 4.20 23.97
N LEU A 322 3.08 3.90 24.09
CA LEU A 322 3.60 2.53 24.03
C LEU A 322 3.07 1.68 25.20
N GLU A 323 3.03 2.25 26.41
CA GLU A 323 2.45 1.60 27.60
C GLU A 323 0.95 1.30 27.38
N LYS A 324 0.18 2.26 26.84
CA LYS A 324 -1.23 2.07 26.54
C LYS A 324 -1.47 0.98 25.50
N ILE A 325 -0.68 0.97 24.41
CA ILE A 325 -0.75 -0.08 23.38
C ILE A 325 -0.44 -1.45 24.01
N SER A 326 0.65 -1.55 24.75
CA SER A 326 1.07 -2.78 25.41
C SER A 326 0.02 -3.33 26.38
N THR A 327 -0.51 -2.47 27.24
CA THR A 327 -1.54 -2.83 28.21
C THR A 327 -2.82 -3.31 27.52
N ARG A 328 -3.26 -2.61 26.46
CA ARG A 328 -4.44 -3.02 25.72
C ARG A 328 -4.25 -4.34 24.99
N ILE A 329 -3.11 -4.55 24.32
CA ILE A 329 -2.83 -5.79 23.60
C ILE A 329 -2.84 -6.97 24.58
N THR A 330 -2.15 -6.87 25.73
CA THR A 330 -2.07 -7.96 26.69
C THR A 330 -3.40 -8.24 27.43
N ASN A 331 -4.29 -7.25 27.53
CA ASN A 331 -5.61 -7.42 28.12
C ASN A 331 -6.67 -7.92 27.14
N GLU A 332 -6.59 -7.50 25.87
CA GLU A 332 -7.60 -7.77 24.85
C GLU A 332 -7.25 -8.98 23.95
N CYS A 333 -5.98 -9.42 23.95
CA CYS A 333 -5.52 -10.60 23.21
C CYS A 333 -5.03 -11.67 24.21
N ALA A 334 -5.89 -12.60 24.57
CA ALA A 334 -5.59 -13.61 25.62
C ALA A 334 -4.38 -14.50 25.27
N GLU A 335 -4.06 -14.65 24.00
CA GLU A 335 -2.91 -15.41 23.48
C GLU A 335 -1.57 -14.67 23.59
N VAL A 336 -1.62 -13.36 23.94
CA VAL A 336 -0.45 -12.48 24.02
C VAL A 336 -0.16 -12.09 25.46
N ASN A 337 1.05 -12.37 25.93
CA ASN A 337 1.47 -12.02 27.28
C ASN A 337 2.72 -11.12 27.34
N ARG A 338 3.20 -10.66 26.18
CA ARG A 338 4.38 -9.80 26.09
C ARG A 338 4.33 -8.91 24.86
N VAL A 339 4.68 -7.64 25.02
CA VAL A 339 4.88 -6.69 23.94
C VAL A 339 6.31 -6.18 24.01
N VAL A 340 7.00 -6.14 22.88
CA VAL A 340 8.38 -5.66 22.74
C VAL A 340 8.44 -4.57 21.66
N LEU A 341 9.39 -3.65 21.79
CA LEU A 341 9.64 -2.59 20.81
C LEU A 341 10.93 -2.89 20.06
N ASP A 342 10.87 -2.90 18.73
CA ASP A 342 12.04 -2.99 17.87
C ASP A 342 12.57 -1.59 17.56
N ILE A 343 13.82 -1.33 18.00
CA ILE A 343 14.52 -0.05 17.88
C ILE A 343 15.64 -0.08 16.84
N THR A 344 15.62 -1.05 15.93
CA THR A 344 16.69 -1.24 14.94
C THR A 344 16.45 -0.36 13.71
N SER A 345 17.50 0.36 13.26
CA SER A 345 17.44 1.15 12.02
C SER A 345 17.57 0.26 10.78
N LYS A 346 17.19 0.80 9.62
CA LYS A 346 17.48 0.22 8.31
C LYS A 346 18.50 1.09 7.57
N PRO A 347 19.68 0.59 7.19
CA PRO A 347 20.23 -0.72 7.59
C PRO A 347 20.59 -0.79 9.07
N PRO A 348 20.88 -1.96 9.69
CA PRO A 348 20.99 -3.28 9.06
C PRO A 348 19.67 -4.04 8.91
N ALA A 349 18.60 -3.67 9.64
CA ALA A 349 17.32 -4.34 9.53
C ALA A 349 16.54 -3.91 8.27
N THR A 350 15.44 -4.58 7.99
CA THR A 350 14.41 -4.17 7.02
C THR A 350 13.24 -3.50 7.76
N ILE A 351 12.29 -2.88 7.03
CA ILE A 351 11.07 -2.34 7.65
C ILE A 351 10.17 -3.48 8.11
N GLU A 352 9.86 -4.43 7.23
CA GLU A 352 9.17 -5.68 7.61
C GLU A 352 10.15 -6.65 8.26
N TRP A 353 9.65 -7.56 9.10
CA TRP A 353 10.46 -8.56 9.79
C TRP A 353 10.74 -9.80 8.94
N GLU A 354 9.79 -10.19 8.07
CA GLU A 354 9.92 -11.25 7.08
C GLU A 354 9.81 -10.72 5.66
#